data_2a4485abc5f87c420db2dba5997f0f7f
#
_entry.id   2a4485abc5f87c420db2dba5997f0f7f
#
_cell.length_a   1.000
_cell.length_b   1.000
_cell.length_c   1.000
_cell.angle_alpha   90.00
_cell.angle_beta   90.00
_cell.angle_gamma   90.00
#
_symmetry.space_group_name_H-M   'P 1'
#
loop_
_entity.id
_entity.type
_entity.pdbx_description
1 polymer ?
#
loop_
_entity_poly.entity_id
_entity_poly.type
_entity_poly.pdbx_seq_one_letter_code
_entity_poly.pdbx_strand_id
1 'polypeptide(L)'
;WANCAVNVAGSMGERGDGAYKDNFTKETWKKTVKSIETIIDEAAPKHTYYTIEPMPWMYPISPDEYLHLIEDVGRDRFAVHMDIFNWITTPYRYFFNEEFMEEVFEKLGRYIKSCHIKDVLLEQDFTMMYREVKCGGGIINLEKYAELAARYNPDMPMIIEHLHSEKEYLESIEYVKRRLKL
;
A
#
# COMPACT_ATOMS: atom_id res chain seq x y z
N TRP A 1 -8.67 15.60 -13.14
CA TRP A 1 -7.92 14.44 -13.62
C TRP A 1 -7.58 13.57 -12.41
N ALA A 2 -7.69 12.25 -12.56
CA ALA A 2 -7.21 11.33 -11.53
C ALA A 2 -5.67 11.32 -11.53
N ASN A 3 -5.06 11.40 -10.34
CA ASN A 3 -3.61 11.36 -10.20
C ASN A 3 -3.05 9.98 -10.54
N CYS A 4 -3.75 8.92 -10.12
CA CYS A 4 -3.38 7.55 -10.44
C CYS A 4 -4.59 6.65 -10.67
N ALA A 5 -4.36 5.54 -11.34
CA ALA A 5 -5.25 4.39 -11.43
C ALA A 5 -4.61 3.25 -10.65
N VAL A 6 -5.32 2.75 -9.64
CA VAL A 6 -4.81 1.73 -8.71
C VAL A 6 -5.23 0.34 -9.16
N ASN A 7 -4.32 -0.61 -9.06
CA ASN A 7 -4.57 -2.03 -9.27
C ASN A 7 -3.70 -2.84 -8.29
N VAL A 8 -3.88 -4.16 -8.28
CA VAL A 8 -3.02 -5.12 -7.60
C VAL A 8 -2.29 -6.00 -8.62
N ALA A 9 -1.19 -6.64 -8.23
CA ALA A 9 -0.43 -7.49 -9.15
C ALA A 9 -1.20 -8.73 -9.62
N GLY A 10 -2.20 -9.16 -8.86
CA GLY A 10 -2.98 -10.36 -9.12
C GLY A 10 -2.35 -11.63 -8.56
N SER A 11 -3.15 -12.68 -8.43
CA SER A 11 -2.75 -14.00 -7.91
C SER A 11 -2.77 -15.05 -9.00
N MET A 12 -1.84 -16.00 -8.90
CA MET A 12 -1.81 -17.21 -9.75
C MET A 12 -2.84 -18.27 -9.31
N GLY A 13 -3.52 -18.06 -8.18
CA GLY A 13 -4.61 -18.91 -7.71
C GLY A 13 -5.89 -18.73 -8.50
N GLU A 14 -6.83 -19.68 -8.37
CA GLU A 14 -8.08 -19.73 -9.12
C GLU A 14 -8.96 -18.48 -8.97
N ARG A 15 -8.86 -17.78 -7.83
CA ARG A 15 -9.65 -16.56 -7.57
C ARG A 15 -9.07 -15.29 -8.20
N GLY A 16 -7.85 -15.35 -8.73
CA GLY A 16 -7.15 -14.16 -9.22
C GLY A 16 -6.69 -13.19 -8.10
N ASP A 17 -7.02 -13.49 -6.86
CA ASP A 17 -6.62 -12.78 -5.66
C ASP A 17 -6.34 -13.76 -4.52
N GLY A 18 -5.65 -13.27 -3.45
CA GLY A 18 -5.31 -14.07 -2.26
C GLY A 18 -4.02 -14.86 -2.37
N ALA A 19 -3.66 -15.50 -1.25
CA ALA A 19 -2.40 -16.20 -1.10
C ALA A 19 -2.35 -17.48 -1.95
N TYR A 20 -1.28 -17.61 -2.72
CA TYR A 20 -0.98 -18.81 -3.50
C TYR A 20 0.53 -18.97 -3.66
N LYS A 21 1.06 -20.20 -3.59
CA LYS A 21 2.50 -20.45 -3.61
C LYS A 21 3.21 -19.88 -4.85
N ASP A 22 2.55 -19.94 -6.00
CA ASP A 22 3.13 -19.52 -7.26
C ASP A 22 3.13 -18.00 -7.46
N ASN A 23 2.51 -17.23 -6.53
CA ASN A 23 2.60 -15.77 -6.51
C ASN A 23 4.06 -15.29 -6.30
N PHE A 24 4.91 -16.14 -5.72
CA PHE A 24 6.27 -15.81 -5.33
C PHE A 24 7.34 -16.46 -6.24
N THR A 25 6.99 -16.75 -7.48
CA THR A 25 7.93 -17.33 -8.46
C THR A 25 8.53 -16.26 -9.38
N LYS A 26 9.69 -16.55 -9.92
CA LYS A 26 10.33 -15.70 -10.96
C LYS A 26 9.46 -15.55 -12.21
N GLU A 27 8.63 -16.54 -12.50
CA GLU A 27 7.72 -16.50 -13.64
C GLU A 27 6.58 -15.51 -13.39
N THR A 28 6.01 -15.53 -12.18
CA THR A 28 4.99 -14.57 -11.76
C THR A 28 5.53 -13.15 -11.77
N TRP A 29 6.76 -12.94 -11.28
CA TRP A 29 7.43 -11.64 -11.37
C TRP A 29 7.48 -11.13 -12.82
N LYS A 30 7.98 -11.95 -13.74
CA LYS A 30 8.04 -11.59 -15.17
C LYS A 30 6.67 -11.28 -15.78
N LYS A 31 5.65 -12.04 -15.40
CA LYS A 31 4.27 -11.79 -15.84
C LYS A 31 3.75 -10.44 -15.31
N THR A 32 4.01 -10.15 -14.03
CA THR A 32 3.63 -8.87 -13.42
C THR A 32 4.29 -7.70 -14.15
N VAL A 33 5.61 -7.74 -14.33
CA VAL A 33 6.34 -6.72 -15.10
C VAL A 33 5.72 -6.54 -16.49
N LYS A 34 5.55 -7.64 -17.23
CA LYS A 34 5.02 -7.60 -18.59
C LYS A 34 3.59 -7.06 -18.67
N SER A 35 2.74 -7.39 -17.67
CA SER A 35 1.37 -6.87 -17.59
C SER A 35 1.36 -5.36 -17.39
N ILE A 36 2.19 -4.86 -16.47
CA ILE A 36 2.30 -3.42 -16.18
C ILE A 36 2.80 -2.67 -17.41
N GLU A 37 3.86 -3.16 -18.06
CA GLU A 37 4.37 -2.57 -19.32
C GLU A 37 3.27 -2.48 -20.37
N THR A 38 2.56 -3.60 -20.59
CA THR A 38 1.50 -3.67 -21.60
C THR A 38 0.38 -2.67 -21.31
N ILE A 39 -0.09 -2.59 -20.06
CA ILE A 39 -1.14 -1.65 -19.67
C ILE A 39 -0.70 -0.20 -19.91
N ILE A 40 0.51 0.15 -19.49
CA ILE A 40 1.02 1.52 -19.65
C ILE A 40 1.25 1.86 -21.12
N ASP A 41 1.85 0.96 -21.88
CA ASP A 41 2.17 1.19 -23.28
C ASP A 41 0.90 1.31 -24.14
N GLU A 42 -0.13 0.48 -23.88
CA GLU A 42 -1.41 0.53 -24.60
C GLU A 42 -2.28 1.72 -24.20
N ALA A 43 -2.35 2.04 -22.90
CA ALA A 43 -3.13 3.17 -22.38
C ALA A 43 -2.47 4.52 -22.70
N ALA A 44 -1.15 4.55 -22.86
CA ALA A 44 -0.31 5.73 -23.12
C ALA A 44 -0.71 6.95 -22.25
N PRO A 45 -0.80 6.84 -20.91
CA PRO A 45 -1.35 7.87 -20.06
C PRO A 45 -0.46 9.12 -20.04
N LYS A 46 -1.07 10.30 -20.24
CA LYS A 46 -0.33 11.57 -20.29
C LYS A 46 -0.21 12.24 -18.90
N HIS A 47 -1.23 12.08 -18.06
CA HIS A 47 -1.36 12.79 -16.78
C HIS A 47 -1.51 11.86 -15.59
N THR A 48 -2.09 10.69 -15.79
CA THR A 48 -2.36 9.69 -14.74
C THR A 48 -1.21 8.70 -14.63
N TYR A 49 -0.87 8.27 -13.42
CA TYR A 49 0.04 7.17 -13.19
C TYR A 49 -0.74 5.86 -13.09
N TYR A 50 -0.17 4.78 -13.59
CA TYR A 50 -0.61 3.44 -13.24
C TYR A 50 0.14 3.01 -11.98
N THR A 51 -0.58 2.57 -10.97
CA THR A 51 0.01 2.21 -9.67
C THR A 51 -0.44 0.83 -9.26
N ILE A 52 0.41 0.16 -8.50
CA ILE A 52 0.07 -1.09 -7.83
C ILE A 52 0.03 -0.85 -6.33
N GLU A 53 -0.99 -1.41 -5.70
CA GLU A 53 -1.07 -1.56 -4.26
C GLU A 53 -0.29 -2.80 -3.82
N PRO A 54 0.62 -2.69 -2.84
CA PRO A 54 1.27 -3.86 -2.27
C PRO A 54 0.30 -4.68 -1.44
N MET A 55 0.29 -6.00 -1.65
CA MET A 55 -0.54 -6.94 -0.93
C MET A 55 0.33 -7.89 -0.10
N PRO A 56 -0.13 -8.43 1.04
CA PRO A 56 0.69 -9.31 1.88
C PRO A 56 0.97 -10.69 1.26
N TRP A 57 0.27 -11.06 0.20
CA TRP A 57 0.30 -12.39 -0.41
C TRP A 57 0.74 -12.44 -1.87
N MET A 58 1.31 -11.36 -2.39
CA MET A 58 1.85 -11.30 -3.75
C MET A 58 2.95 -10.24 -3.87
N TYR A 59 3.78 -10.35 -4.89
CA TYR A 59 4.80 -9.33 -5.14
C TYR A 59 4.19 -7.93 -5.43
N PRO A 60 4.87 -6.86 -5.00
CA PRO A 60 6.06 -6.79 -4.14
C PRO A 60 5.71 -6.92 -2.65
N ILE A 61 6.52 -7.62 -1.85
CA ILE A 61 6.31 -7.82 -0.40
C ILE A 61 7.24 -6.97 0.49
N SER A 62 8.04 -6.11 -0.12
CA SER A 62 8.95 -5.21 0.58
C SER A 62 9.23 -3.95 -0.22
N PRO A 63 9.73 -2.87 0.43
CA PRO A 63 10.16 -1.67 -0.26
C PRO A 63 11.25 -1.91 -1.31
N ASP A 64 12.20 -2.81 -1.04
CA ASP A 64 13.28 -3.14 -1.98
C ASP A 64 12.76 -3.87 -3.21
N GLU A 65 11.84 -4.81 -3.03
CA GLU A 65 11.19 -5.47 -4.16
C GLU A 65 10.35 -4.49 -4.99
N TYR A 66 9.71 -3.51 -4.35
CA TYR A 66 8.97 -2.51 -5.10
C TYR A 66 9.90 -1.63 -5.95
N LEU A 67 11.07 -1.26 -5.41
CA LEU A 67 12.08 -0.56 -6.20
C LEU A 67 12.54 -1.39 -7.40
N HIS A 68 12.84 -2.68 -7.21
CA HIS A 68 13.18 -3.59 -8.30
C HIS A 68 12.04 -3.68 -9.34
N LEU A 69 10.79 -3.70 -8.89
CA LEU A 69 9.65 -3.72 -9.82
C LEU A 69 9.58 -2.43 -10.66
N ILE A 70 9.84 -1.27 -10.05
CA ILE A 70 9.90 0.00 -10.76
C ILE A 70 11.02 0.00 -11.81
N GLU A 71 12.19 -0.51 -11.42
CA GLU A 71 13.35 -0.63 -12.31
C GLU A 71 13.07 -1.58 -13.48
N ASP A 72 12.55 -2.77 -13.20
CA ASP A 72 12.26 -3.79 -14.21
C ASP A 72 11.16 -3.34 -15.19
N VAL A 73 10.13 -2.64 -14.71
CA VAL A 73 9.07 -2.07 -15.56
C VAL A 73 9.60 -0.94 -16.44
N GLY A 74 10.47 -0.08 -15.91
CA GLY A 74 11.15 0.97 -16.66
C GLY A 74 10.20 1.91 -17.42
N ARG A 75 9.03 2.26 -16.86
CA ARG A 75 8.06 3.18 -17.44
C ARG A 75 7.83 4.38 -16.53
N ASP A 76 8.00 5.58 -17.03
CA ASP A 76 7.83 6.84 -16.28
C ASP A 76 6.43 7.02 -15.67
N ARG A 77 5.45 6.30 -16.20
CA ARG A 77 4.05 6.34 -15.72
C ARG A 77 3.71 5.19 -14.79
N PHE A 78 4.69 4.38 -14.39
CA PHE A 78 4.53 3.44 -13.30
C PHE A 78 4.91 4.10 -11.97
N ALA A 79 4.05 3.93 -10.96
CA ALA A 79 4.24 4.55 -9.65
C ALA A 79 3.63 3.69 -8.54
N VAL A 80 3.57 4.21 -7.32
CA VAL A 80 3.14 3.48 -6.12
C VAL A 80 1.80 4.02 -5.63
N HIS A 81 0.86 3.13 -5.37
CA HIS A 81 -0.22 3.35 -4.41
C HIS A 81 0.18 2.65 -3.11
N MET A 82 0.42 3.42 -2.05
CA MET A 82 0.99 2.86 -0.84
C MET A 82 -0.09 2.43 0.14
N ASP A 83 -0.16 1.13 0.38
CA ASP A 83 -0.79 0.55 1.55
C ASP A 83 0.28 -0.13 2.41
N ILE A 84 0.84 0.65 3.31
CA ILE A 84 1.90 0.16 4.21
C ILE A 84 1.38 -0.89 5.19
N PHE A 85 0.09 -0.83 5.51
CA PHE A 85 -0.55 -1.72 6.48
C PHE A 85 -0.56 -3.16 5.98
N ASN A 86 -0.67 -3.37 4.68
CA ASN A 86 -0.59 -4.68 4.04
C ASN A 86 0.79 -5.34 4.19
N TRP A 87 1.82 -4.58 4.53
CA TRP A 87 3.16 -5.10 4.83
C TRP A 87 3.43 -5.28 6.34
N ILE A 88 2.51 -4.89 7.22
CA ILE A 88 2.62 -5.13 8.66
C ILE A 88 2.17 -6.56 8.96
N THR A 89 3.02 -7.51 8.64
CA THR A 89 2.76 -8.96 8.71
C THR A 89 3.63 -9.68 9.75
N THR A 90 4.41 -8.93 10.52
CA THR A 90 5.26 -9.47 11.58
C THR A 90 5.16 -8.62 12.84
N PRO A 91 5.37 -9.20 14.05
CA PRO A 91 5.41 -8.44 15.29
C PRO A 91 6.44 -7.31 15.26
N TYR A 92 7.57 -7.52 14.60
CA TYR A 92 8.60 -6.50 14.47
C TYR A 92 8.05 -5.26 13.75
N ARG A 93 7.47 -5.40 12.56
CA ARG A 93 6.87 -4.29 11.81
C ARG A 93 5.69 -3.65 12.53
N TYR A 94 4.95 -4.42 13.32
CA TYR A 94 3.82 -3.93 14.12
C TYR A 94 4.29 -3.02 15.25
N PHE A 95 5.23 -3.48 16.07
CA PHE A 95 5.73 -2.71 17.21
C PHE A 95 6.69 -1.57 16.82
N PHE A 96 7.43 -1.73 15.75
CA PHE A 96 8.35 -0.73 15.18
C PHE A 96 7.79 -0.14 13.88
N ASN A 97 6.48 0.22 13.91
CA ASN A 97 5.81 0.70 12.70
C ASN A 97 6.33 2.07 12.23
N GLU A 98 6.79 2.92 13.13
CA GLU A 98 7.35 4.22 12.76
C GLU A 98 8.66 4.08 11.98
N GLU A 99 9.58 3.24 12.44
CA GLU A 99 10.83 2.94 11.75
C GLU A 99 10.57 2.28 10.39
N PHE A 100 9.58 1.40 10.33
CA PHE A 100 9.19 0.77 9.07
C PHE A 100 8.57 1.78 8.09
N MET A 101 7.74 2.71 8.56
CA MET A 101 7.23 3.79 7.74
C MET A 101 8.36 4.68 7.19
N GLU A 102 9.35 5.03 8.03
CA GLU A 102 10.51 5.81 7.60
C GLU A 102 11.28 5.10 6.49
N GLU A 103 11.56 3.79 6.64
CA GLU A 103 12.19 2.99 5.60
C GLU A 103 11.41 3.02 4.28
N VAL A 104 10.09 2.81 4.34
CA VAL A 104 9.22 2.81 3.16
C VAL A 104 9.25 4.14 2.44
N PHE A 105 9.09 5.27 3.18
CA PHE A 105 9.07 6.59 2.55
C PHE A 105 10.46 7.03 2.08
N GLU A 106 11.55 6.66 2.75
CA GLU A 106 12.90 6.93 2.28
C GLU A 106 13.14 6.27 0.91
N LYS A 107 12.72 5.02 0.75
CA LYS A 107 12.90 4.25 -0.49
C LYS A 107 11.90 4.62 -1.59
N LEU A 108 10.63 4.74 -1.25
CA LEU A 108 9.54 4.82 -2.21
C LEU A 108 8.84 6.18 -2.28
N GLY A 109 9.05 7.09 -1.33
CA GLY A 109 8.26 8.30 -1.17
C GLY A 109 8.09 9.14 -2.45
N ARG A 110 9.14 9.28 -3.26
CA ARG A 110 9.09 10.01 -4.55
C ARG A 110 8.18 9.36 -5.60
N TYR A 111 7.94 8.06 -5.46
CA TYR A 111 7.10 7.30 -6.39
C TYR A 111 5.65 7.21 -5.92
N ILE A 112 5.35 7.48 -4.65
CA ILE A 112 4.01 7.39 -4.09
C ILE A 112 3.11 8.49 -4.67
N LYS A 113 1.93 8.10 -5.16
CA LYS A 113 0.93 9.01 -5.75
C LYS A 113 -0.37 9.06 -4.96
N SER A 114 -0.62 8.06 -4.13
CA SER A 114 -1.75 8.00 -3.21
C SER A 114 -1.47 6.96 -2.13
N CYS A 115 -2.19 7.04 -1.01
CA CYS A 115 -2.04 6.15 0.14
C CYS A 115 -3.39 5.64 0.59
N HIS A 116 -3.45 4.39 1.07
CA HIS A 116 -4.50 4.00 1.99
C HIS A 116 -4.15 4.41 3.42
N ILE A 117 -5.17 4.61 4.23
CA ILE A 117 -5.05 4.89 5.66
C ILE A 117 -6.02 4.01 6.44
N LYS A 118 -5.49 3.23 7.33
CA LYS A 118 -6.23 2.34 8.23
C LYS A 118 -5.41 2.11 9.50
N ASP A 119 -5.89 1.30 10.39
CA ASP A 119 -5.13 0.91 11.57
C ASP A 119 -5.07 -0.61 11.68
N VAL A 120 -4.12 -1.13 12.40
CA VAL A 120 -3.88 -2.56 12.56
C VAL A 120 -3.85 -2.93 14.03
N LEU A 121 -4.57 -3.99 14.36
CA LEU A 121 -4.58 -4.62 15.68
C LEU A 121 -3.95 -6.02 15.59
N LEU A 122 -2.98 -6.28 16.46
CA LEU A 122 -2.42 -7.62 16.64
C LEU A 122 -3.21 -8.36 17.73
N GLU A 123 -3.88 -9.44 17.35
CA GLU A 123 -4.47 -10.39 18.29
C GLU A 123 -3.39 -11.36 18.79
N GLN A 124 -3.19 -11.38 20.12
CA GLN A 124 -2.12 -12.15 20.74
C GLN A 124 -2.57 -13.59 21.07
N ASP A 125 -3.06 -14.30 20.08
CA ASP A 125 -3.27 -15.72 20.19
C ASP A 125 -2.00 -16.51 19.83
N PHE A 126 -1.99 -17.82 20.03
CA PHE A 126 -0.83 -18.66 19.69
C PHE A 126 -0.45 -18.55 18.20
N THR A 127 -1.44 -18.51 17.31
CA THR A 127 -1.28 -18.03 15.93
C THR A 127 -1.61 -16.55 15.88
N MET A 128 -0.60 -15.71 15.74
CA MET A 128 -0.79 -14.27 15.67
C MET A 128 -1.63 -13.88 14.46
N MET A 129 -2.65 -13.06 14.67
CA MET A 129 -3.51 -12.53 13.63
C MET A 129 -3.44 -11.01 13.63
N TYR A 130 -3.23 -10.44 12.44
CA TYR A 130 -3.30 -9.00 12.21
C TYR A 130 -4.66 -8.68 11.61
N ARG A 131 -5.41 -7.80 12.27
CA ARG A 131 -6.71 -7.34 11.79
C ARG A 131 -6.64 -5.88 11.41
N GLU A 132 -7.21 -5.56 10.28
CA GLU A 132 -7.54 -4.19 9.96
C GLU A 132 -8.67 -3.71 10.87
N VAL A 133 -8.49 -2.51 11.43
CA VAL A 133 -9.47 -1.88 12.31
C VAL A 133 -9.62 -0.41 11.93
N LYS A 134 -10.71 0.22 12.39
CA LYS A 134 -10.91 1.65 12.21
C LYS A 134 -9.74 2.44 12.78
N CYS A 135 -9.46 3.60 12.22
CA CYS A 135 -8.39 4.48 12.68
C CYS A 135 -8.53 4.79 14.17
N GLY A 136 -7.47 4.56 14.94
CA GLY A 136 -7.43 4.66 16.40
C GLY A 136 -7.82 3.39 17.14
N GLY A 137 -8.11 2.30 16.45
CA GLY A 137 -8.36 0.99 17.05
C GLY A 137 -7.11 0.11 17.21
N GLY A 138 -6.00 0.47 16.59
CA GLY A 138 -4.71 -0.20 16.66
C GLY A 138 -3.63 0.66 17.30
N ILE A 139 -2.38 0.44 16.89
CA ILE A 139 -1.20 1.14 17.43
C ILE A 139 -0.44 1.96 16.39
N ILE A 140 -0.91 2.01 15.16
CA ILE A 140 -0.19 2.66 14.07
C ILE A 140 -0.15 4.17 14.30
N ASN A 141 1.04 4.75 14.19
CA ASN A 141 1.21 6.20 14.30
C ASN A 141 0.78 6.90 12.99
N LEU A 142 -0.53 7.16 12.89
CA LEU A 142 -1.12 7.80 11.70
C LEU A 142 -0.66 9.25 11.50
N GLU A 143 -0.26 9.95 12.58
CA GLU A 143 0.33 11.29 12.48
C GLU A 143 1.68 11.21 11.76
N LYS A 144 2.54 10.29 12.19
CA LYS A 144 3.84 10.04 11.55
C LYS A 144 3.68 9.65 10.08
N TYR A 145 2.70 8.79 9.79
CA TYR A 145 2.41 8.36 8.42
C TYR A 145 2.05 9.55 7.52
N ALA A 146 1.14 10.41 7.99
CA ALA A 146 0.73 11.60 7.25
C ALA A 146 1.87 12.63 7.10
N GLU A 147 2.69 12.82 8.14
CA GLU A 147 3.87 13.67 8.07
C GLU A 147 4.87 13.20 7.01
N LEU A 148 5.13 11.89 6.96
CA LEU A 148 6.02 11.29 5.98
C LEU A 148 5.46 11.46 4.55
N ALA A 149 4.17 11.21 4.36
CA ALA A 149 3.52 11.43 3.07
C ALA A 149 3.61 12.89 2.61
N ALA A 150 3.33 13.83 3.52
CA ALA A 150 3.36 15.25 3.24
C ALA A 150 4.75 15.79 2.87
N ARG A 151 5.85 15.16 3.31
CA ARG A 151 7.21 15.54 2.91
C ARG A 151 7.44 15.37 1.41
N TYR A 152 6.78 14.43 0.78
CA TYR A 152 6.90 14.14 -0.66
C TYR A 152 5.80 14.80 -1.49
N ASN A 153 4.60 14.89 -0.94
CA ASN A 153 3.48 15.60 -1.55
C ASN A 153 2.53 16.12 -0.44
N PRO A 154 2.47 17.43 -0.19
CA PRO A 154 1.57 18.01 0.79
C PRO A 154 0.08 17.71 0.52
N ASP A 155 -0.27 17.48 -0.74
CA ASP A 155 -1.62 17.15 -1.19
C ASP A 155 -1.79 15.63 -1.46
N MET A 156 -1.00 14.78 -0.79
CA MET A 156 -1.06 13.32 -0.96
C MET A 156 -2.48 12.81 -0.68
N PRO A 157 -3.16 12.19 -1.66
CA PRO A 157 -4.44 11.57 -1.40
C PRO A 157 -4.28 10.42 -0.40
N MET A 158 -5.02 10.49 0.71
CA MET A 158 -5.06 9.46 1.75
C MET A 158 -6.49 8.96 1.89
N ILE A 159 -6.71 7.68 1.61
CA ILE A 159 -8.03 7.09 1.44
C ILE A 159 -8.26 6.06 2.55
N ILE A 160 -9.31 6.26 3.35
CA ILE A 160 -9.73 5.28 4.37
C ILE A 160 -10.52 4.17 3.67
N GLU A 161 -10.20 2.92 4.00
CA GLU A 161 -10.85 1.76 3.38
C GLU A 161 -11.17 0.63 4.36
N HIS A 162 -11.83 -0.42 3.84
CA HIS A 162 -12.13 -1.72 4.49
C HIS A 162 -12.93 -1.62 5.79
N LEU A 163 -13.72 -0.56 5.97
CA LEU A 163 -14.62 -0.45 7.09
C LEU A 163 -16.00 -1.02 6.76
N HIS A 164 -16.72 -1.50 7.80
CA HIS A 164 -17.95 -2.26 7.61
C HIS A 164 -19.23 -1.39 7.63
N SER A 165 -19.13 -0.12 7.99
CA SER A 165 -20.27 0.78 8.07
C SER A 165 -19.91 2.24 7.83
N GLU A 166 -20.87 3.03 7.35
CA GLU A 166 -20.74 4.48 7.23
C GLU A 166 -20.30 5.13 8.55
N LYS A 167 -20.83 4.64 9.67
CA LYS A 167 -20.45 5.13 10.99
C LYS A 167 -18.96 4.97 11.26
N GLU A 168 -18.38 3.82 10.94
CA GLU A 168 -16.94 3.58 11.13
C GLU A 168 -16.07 4.46 10.23
N TYR A 169 -16.51 4.72 8.99
CA TYR A 169 -15.85 5.69 8.11
C TYR A 169 -15.86 7.10 8.70
N LEU A 170 -17.01 7.57 9.18
CA LEU A 170 -17.12 8.89 9.79
C LEU A 170 -16.28 9.00 11.07
N GLU A 171 -16.31 8.00 11.94
CA GLU A 171 -15.48 7.96 13.15
C GLU A 171 -13.98 7.99 12.82
N SER A 172 -13.56 7.25 11.79
CA SER A 172 -12.17 7.24 11.32
C SER A 172 -11.75 8.58 10.73
N ILE A 173 -12.60 9.21 9.91
CA ILE A 173 -12.36 10.55 9.35
C ILE A 173 -12.19 11.57 10.48
N GLU A 174 -13.08 11.58 11.47
CA GLU A 174 -12.98 12.49 12.60
C GLU A 174 -11.75 12.25 13.45
N TYR A 175 -11.39 10.97 13.68
CA TYR A 175 -10.17 10.61 14.38
C TYR A 175 -8.93 11.15 13.67
N VAL A 176 -8.81 10.90 12.37
CA VAL A 176 -7.67 11.35 11.55
C VAL A 176 -7.60 12.87 11.52
N LYS A 177 -8.70 13.57 11.24
CA LYS A 177 -8.75 15.04 11.24
C LYS A 177 -8.29 15.64 12.56
N ARG A 178 -8.77 15.11 13.68
CA ARG A 178 -8.38 15.58 15.01
C ARG A 178 -6.87 15.36 15.26
N ARG A 179 -6.32 14.23 14.85
CA ARG A 179 -4.91 13.91 15.01
C ARG A 179 -4.02 14.79 14.15
N LEU A 180 -4.41 15.01 12.90
CA LEU A 180 -3.68 15.83 11.95
C LEU A 180 -3.97 17.33 12.09
N LYS A 181 -4.88 17.72 12.99
CA LYS A 181 -5.29 19.12 13.21
C LYS A 181 -5.84 19.80 11.94
N LEU A 182 -6.61 19.03 11.15
CA LEU A 182 -7.27 19.48 9.91
C LEU A 182 -8.65 20.06 10.20
#